data_954fb6c7b0028ff3cb3f1235c8a8df3f
#
_entry.id   954fb6c7b0028ff3cb3f1235c8a8df3f
#
_cell.length_a   1.000
_cell.length_b   1.000
_cell.length_c   1.000
_cell.angle_alpha   90.00
_cell.angle_beta   90.00
_cell.angle_gamma   90.00
#
_symmetry.space_group_name_H-M   'P 1'
#
loop_
_entity.id
_entity.type
_entity.pdbx_description
1 polymer ?
#
loop_
_entity_poly.entity_id
_entity_poly.type
_entity_poly.pdbx_seq_one_letter_code
_entity_poly.pdbx_strand_id
1 'polypeptide(L)'
;NLENDVALGGMRRPDRSVHTSPGYRAVGQQLFTMGEAFIKDNPSALNIVRELRAGNTVSGFPDQMVASFRDSCFRVLGSTTPPVPHGPDADLIECWGKAVGDKDAADILPGWLRKGAPIGILEHIEVADVFPRVVPDDPASNPLSLYSELAGWSNYASAEEEPQVVADLLRAQSDKGHCRFFDDMESLLEYLGVEHVVLTKLALVTKLKADGSPKYRLIWDLLRSNVNGTVTLTERIVLPRIQDAVDDARHLRLCSGEDLEWLVLDVADAFHNIPMHPSERRFACGMVNGKFVVFLVLCMGGKSAPNIWGRFAALLGRMQASLFCPDEFRNEIFVDDPLMAAVGTVERRNILFTIALLSLQATGFPLAWGKGILGTSVTWIGAKLTSSSAGIEVAIPEDKLQTLLDETMQFRRSVVASRRSVRSFCGKLSFIGGMVPYIRPFLSMVWAALASTSRLPPSLVHCRQFRIALDWLHALLVGRHGPLVR
;
A
#
# COMPACT_ATOMS: atom_id res chain seq x y z
N ASN A 1 10.75 20.00 -17.18
CA ASN A 1 10.19 21.27 -16.72
C ASN A 1 9.35 21.01 -15.47
N LEU A 2 10.05 20.91 -14.31
CA LEU A 2 9.47 20.62 -12.99
C LEU A 2 8.38 21.64 -12.56
N GLU A 3 8.49 22.88 -12.99
CA GLU A 3 7.54 23.93 -12.63
C GLU A 3 6.15 23.77 -13.26
N ASN A 4 6.07 23.21 -14.47
CA ASN A 4 4.79 22.99 -15.15
C ASN A 4 4.03 21.76 -14.62
N ASP A 5 4.72 20.75 -14.11
CA ASP A 5 4.10 19.55 -13.55
C ASP A 5 3.49 19.80 -12.16
N VAL A 6 4.05 20.73 -11.39
CA VAL A 6 3.50 21.15 -10.08
C VAL A 6 2.21 21.95 -10.26
N ALA A 7 2.13 22.82 -11.26
CA ALA A 7 0.96 23.64 -11.56
C ALA A 7 -0.27 22.82 -12.02
N LEU A 8 -0.03 21.64 -12.63
CA LEU A 8 -1.07 20.76 -13.14
C LEU A 8 -1.46 19.64 -12.15
N GLY A 9 -0.84 19.59 -10.95
CA GLY A 9 -1.12 18.55 -9.95
C GLY A 9 -0.71 17.15 -10.41
N GLY A 10 0.04 17.04 -11.49
CA GLY A 10 0.60 15.79 -12.00
C GLY A 10 1.94 15.52 -11.34
N MET A 11 2.00 14.61 -10.36
CA MET A 11 3.28 14.06 -9.96
C MET A 11 3.79 13.16 -11.08
N ARG A 12 5.02 13.42 -11.55
CA ARG A 12 5.72 12.46 -12.42
C ARG A 12 5.87 11.15 -11.67
N ARG A 13 5.74 10.05 -12.39
CA ARG A 13 6.22 8.75 -11.92
C ARG A 13 7.67 8.91 -11.45
N PRO A 14 8.09 8.18 -10.40
CA PRO A 14 9.51 7.98 -10.16
C PRO A 14 10.16 7.55 -11.48
N ASP A 15 11.33 8.10 -11.77
CA ASP A 15 12.01 7.78 -13.01
C ASP A 15 12.19 6.26 -13.13
N ARG A 16 11.57 5.66 -14.13
CA ARG A 16 11.72 4.22 -14.41
C ARG A 16 13.10 3.85 -14.97
N SER A 17 13.99 4.82 -15.17
CA SER A 17 15.35 4.59 -15.64
C SER A 17 16.12 3.58 -14.78
N VAL A 18 15.83 3.53 -13.48
CA VAL A 18 16.41 2.54 -12.55
C VAL A 18 16.09 1.10 -12.97
N HIS A 19 14.88 0.83 -13.49
CA HIS A 19 14.50 -0.50 -13.97
C HIS A 19 15.19 -0.91 -15.26
N THR A 20 15.67 0.07 -16.00
CA THR A 20 16.35 -0.14 -17.27
C THR A 20 17.86 -0.13 -17.16
N SER A 21 18.41 0.02 -15.94
CA SER A 21 19.85 -0.02 -15.73
C SER A 21 20.44 -1.34 -16.25
N PRO A 22 21.66 -1.35 -16.78
CA PRO A 22 22.29 -2.56 -17.30
C PRO A 22 22.34 -3.71 -16.26
N GLY A 23 22.59 -3.39 -14.98
CA GLY A 23 22.62 -4.36 -13.90
C GLY A 23 21.27 -5.06 -13.68
N TYR A 24 20.19 -4.27 -13.59
CA TYR A 24 18.83 -4.83 -13.43
C TYR A 24 18.44 -5.73 -14.61
N ARG A 25 18.70 -5.30 -15.85
CA ARG A 25 18.35 -6.09 -17.04
C ARG A 25 19.14 -7.40 -17.12
N ALA A 26 20.46 -7.35 -16.89
CA ALA A 26 21.29 -8.53 -16.98
C ALA A 26 20.90 -9.60 -15.95
N VAL A 27 20.72 -9.22 -14.70
CA VAL A 27 20.31 -10.13 -13.61
C VAL A 27 18.88 -10.61 -13.84
N GLY A 28 17.96 -9.71 -14.19
CA GLY A 28 16.57 -10.05 -14.45
C GLY A 28 16.40 -11.07 -15.56
N GLN A 29 17.12 -10.90 -16.67
CA GLN A 29 17.08 -11.86 -17.78
C GLN A 29 17.60 -13.24 -17.40
N GLN A 30 18.68 -13.31 -16.60
CA GLN A 30 19.21 -14.59 -16.10
C GLN A 30 18.19 -15.30 -15.20
N LEU A 31 17.55 -14.55 -14.29
CA LEU A 31 16.53 -15.07 -13.38
C LEU A 31 15.25 -15.47 -14.14
N PHE A 32 14.87 -14.73 -15.16
CA PHE A 32 13.75 -15.10 -16.02
C PHE A 32 14.02 -16.43 -16.76
N THR A 33 15.20 -16.57 -17.39
CA THR A 33 15.60 -17.81 -18.07
C THR A 33 15.64 -19.00 -17.09
N MET A 34 16.14 -18.77 -15.88
CA MET A 34 16.08 -19.78 -14.80
C MET A 34 14.62 -20.12 -14.44
N GLY A 35 13.75 -19.11 -14.34
CA GLY A 35 12.33 -19.32 -14.05
C GLY A 35 11.61 -20.15 -15.12
N GLU A 36 11.88 -19.91 -16.41
CA GLU A 36 11.35 -20.74 -17.50
C GLU A 36 11.84 -22.19 -17.41
N ALA A 37 13.12 -22.40 -17.14
CA ALA A 37 13.68 -23.75 -16.92
C ALA A 37 13.04 -24.42 -15.69
N PHE A 38 12.89 -23.68 -14.58
CA PHE A 38 12.24 -24.19 -13.38
C PHE A 38 10.80 -24.65 -13.64
N ILE A 39 10.01 -23.87 -14.38
CA ILE A 39 8.62 -24.24 -14.75
C ILE A 39 8.60 -25.48 -15.63
N LYS A 40 9.56 -25.61 -16.57
CA LYS A 40 9.68 -26.80 -17.42
C LYS A 40 9.89 -28.05 -16.59
N ASP A 41 10.73 -27.97 -15.55
CA ASP A 41 11.01 -29.08 -14.63
C ASP A 41 9.90 -29.29 -13.60
N ASN A 42 9.09 -28.24 -13.33
CA ASN A 42 7.98 -28.24 -12.37
C ASN A 42 6.68 -27.73 -13.00
N PRO A 43 6.07 -28.43 -13.97
CA PRO A 43 4.92 -27.94 -14.73
C PRO A 43 3.66 -27.73 -13.87
N SER A 44 3.59 -28.36 -12.70
CA SER A 44 2.51 -28.14 -11.71
C SER A 44 2.48 -26.71 -11.15
N ALA A 45 3.58 -25.96 -11.24
CA ALA A 45 3.60 -24.54 -10.85
C ALA A 45 2.59 -23.70 -11.63
N LEU A 46 2.31 -24.06 -12.89
CA LEU A 46 1.31 -23.36 -13.71
C LEU A 46 -0.14 -23.50 -13.19
N ASN A 47 -0.41 -24.45 -12.30
CA ASN A 47 -1.77 -24.69 -11.83
C ASN A 47 -2.30 -23.52 -11.01
N ILE A 48 -1.47 -22.84 -10.22
CA ILE A 48 -1.88 -21.66 -9.45
C ILE A 48 -2.51 -20.59 -10.36
N VAL A 49 -1.86 -20.29 -11.48
CA VAL A 49 -2.35 -19.29 -12.44
C VAL A 49 -3.60 -19.76 -13.18
N ARG A 50 -3.68 -21.06 -13.48
CA ARG A 50 -4.89 -21.67 -14.10
C ARG A 50 -6.09 -21.61 -13.16
N GLU A 51 -5.90 -21.93 -11.88
CA GLU A 51 -6.94 -21.86 -10.87
C GLU A 51 -7.41 -20.43 -10.62
N LEU A 52 -6.47 -19.46 -10.51
CA LEU A 52 -6.82 -18.04 -10.42
C LEU A 52 -7.65 -17.57 -11.62
N ARG A 53 -7.28 -17.98 -12.84
CA ARG A 53 -8.03 -17.64 -14.05
C ARG A 53 -9.42 -18.27 -14.08
N ALA A 54 -9.57 -19.45 -13.50
CA ALA A 54 -10.87 -20.10 -13.33
C ALA A 54 -11.74 -19.44 -12.21
N GLY A 55 -11.18 -18.46 -11.49
CA GLY A 55 -11.88 -17.80 -10.38
C GLY A 55 -11.84 -18.59 -9.08
N ASN A 56 -10.98 -19.59 -8.98
CA ASN A 56 -10.86 -20.43 -7.79
C ASN A 56 -9.92 -19.77 -6.75
N THR A 57 -10.21 -20.02 -5.48
CA THR A 57 -9.31 -19.62 -4.39
C THR A 57 -8.10 -20.54 -4.35
N VAL A 58 -6.90 -19.95 -4.24
CA VAL A 58 -5.63 -20.66 -4.14
C VAL A 58 -4.95 -20.37 -2.80
N SER A 59 -4.03 -21.21 -2.40
CA SER A 59 -3.26 -21.08 -1.14
C SER A 59 -1.77 -20.73 -1.37
N GLY A 60 -1.39 -20.47 -2.62
CA GLY A 60 -0.01 -20.22 -3.00
C GLY A 60 0.74 -21.49 -3.42
N PHE A 61 2.03 -21.31 -3.72
CA PHE A 61 2.88 -22.43 -4.08
C PHE A 61 3.28 -23.22 -2.83
N PRO A 62 3.48 -24.56 -2.95
CA PRO A 62 4.00 -25.37 -1.85
C PRO A 62 5.37 -24.87 -1.38
N ASP A 63 5.59 -24.87 -0.06
CA ASP A 63 6.83 -24.35 0.55
C ASP A 63 8.09 -24.98 -0.04
N GLN A 64 8.09 -26.29 -0.33
CA GLN A 64 9.20 -26.98 -0.96
C GLN A 64 9.49 -26.44 -2.37
N MET A 65 8.46 -26.10 -3.14
CA MET A 65 8.61 -25.51 -4.48
C MET A 65 9.21 -24.13 -4.39
N VAL A 66 8.72 -23.30 -3.45
CA VAL A 66 9.24 -21.95 -3.20
C VAL A 66 10.70 -22.01 -2.74
N ALA A 67 11.03 -22.91 -1.81
CA ALA A 67 12.41 -23.12 -1.36
C ALA A 67 13.34 -23.52 -2.52
N SER A 68 12.92 -24.45 -3.38
CA SER A 68 13.71 -24.88 -4.55
C SER A 68 13.88 -23.75 -5.57
N PHE A 69 12.83 -22.91 -5.79
CA PHE A 69 12.95 -21.74 -6.65
C PHE A 69 13.90 -20.69 -6.06
N ARG A 70 13.79 -20.42 -4.76
CA ARG A 70 14.68 -19.55 -4.00
C ARG A 70 16.15 -20.01 -4.11
N ASP A 71 16.41 -21.29 -3.94
CA ASP A 71 17.77 -21.87 -4.11
C ASP A 71 18.32 -21.62 -5.51
N SER A 72 17.45 -21.70 -6.51
CA SER A 72 17.82 -21.41 -7.90
C SER A 72 18.13 -19.94 -8.11
N CYS A 73 17.40 -19.03 -7.43
CA CYS A 73 17.73 -17.59 -7.44
C CYS A 73 19.12 -17.33 -6.84
N PHE A 74 19.45 -17.89 -5.68
CA PHE A 74 20.79 -17.74 -5.07
C PHE A 74 21.91 -18.24 -5.96
N ARG A 75 21.71 -19.38 -6.64
CA ARG A 75 22.70 -19.91 -7.61
C ARG A 75 22.94 -18.94 -8.77
N VAL A 76 21.87 -18.36 -9.34
CA VAL A 76 21.98 -17.35 -10.41
C VAL A 76 22.70 -16.09 -9.92
N LEU A 77 22.41 -15.68 -8.68
CA LEU A 77 23.03 -14.51 -8.04
C LEU A 77 24.48 -14.77 -7.56
N GLY A 78 25.02 -15.99 -7.78
CA GLY A 78 26.40 -16.35 -7.43
C GLY A 78 26.65 -16.49 -5.93
N SER A 79 25.60 -16.81 -5.15
CA SER A 79 25.68 -16.94 -3.70
C SER A 79 25.23 -18.31 -3.21
N THR A 80 25.67 -18.67 -2.00
CA THR A 80 25.18 -19.86 -1.29
C THR A 80 23.84 -19.56 -0.66
N THR A 81 22.93 -20.53 -0.72
CA THR A 81 21.61 -20.38 -0.13
C THR A 81 21.67 -20.49 1.39
N PRO A 82 21.28 -19.45 2.13
CA PRO A 82 21.13 -19.54 3.58
C PRO A 82 19.84 -20.29 3.95
N PRO A 83 19.67 -20.70 5.24
CA PRO A 83 18.41 -21.29 5.70
C PRO A 83 17.21 -20.40 5.36
N VAL A 84 16.06 -21.02 5.14
CA VAL A 84 14.81 -20.29 4.87
C VAL A 84 14.43 -19.45 6.10
N PRO A 85 14.28 -18.13 5.98
CA PRO A 85 13.93 -17.28 7.12
C PRO A 85 12.45 -17.43 7.50
N HIS A 86 12.12 -17.04 8.72
CA HIS A 86 10.75 -16.79 9.13
C HIS A 86 10.36 -15.35 8.72
N GLY A 87 9.61 -15.19 7.64
CA GLY A 87 9.19 -13.90 7.11
C GLY A 87 10.03 -13.41 5.92
N PRO A 88 10.08 -12.08 5.66
CA PRO A 88 10.77 -11.53 4.50
C PRO A 88 12.25 -11.88 4.45
N ASP A 89 12.73 -12.28 3.27
CA ASP A 89 14.07 -12.80 3.04
C ASP A 89 15.10 -11.68 2.82
N ALA A 90 15.69 -11.23 3.93
CA ALA A 90 16.73 -10.21 3.90
C ALA A 90 17.96 -10.64 3.08
N ASP A 91 18.30 -11.92 3.08
CA ASP A 91 19.49 -12.42 2.39
C ASP A 91 19.28 -12.47 0.87
N LEU A 92 18.09 -12.88 0.41
CA LEU A 92 17.74 -12.83 -1.01
C LEU A 92 17.72 -11.40 -1.53
N ILE A 93 17.10 -10.46 -0.77
CA ILE A 93 17.05 -9.05 -1.12
C ILE A 93 18.47 -8.47 -1.21
N GLU A 94 19.33 -8.76 -0.23
CA GLU A 94 20.72 -8.30 -0.21
C GLU A 94 21.53 -8.83 -1.42
N CYS A 95 21.42 -10.12 -1.69
CA CYS A 95 22.10 -10.74 -2.85
C CYS A 95 21.63 -10.12 -4.16
N TRP A 96 20.32 -9.93 -4.31
CA TRP A 96 19.77 -9.24 -5.49
C TRP A 96 20.32 -7.82 -5.59
N GLY A 97 20.20 -7.02 -4.52
CA GLY A 97 20.68 -5.64 -4.47
C GLY A 97 22.15 -5.51 -4.87
N LYS A 98 23.00 -6.38 -4.34
CA LYS A 98 24.42 -6.42 -4.70
C LYS A 98 24.64 -6.77 -6.17
N ALA A 99 23.91 -7.74 -6.70
CA ALA A 99 24.04 -8.17 -8.09
C ALA A 99 23.64 -7.09 -9.09
N VAL A 100 22.62 -6.28 -8.77
CA VAL A 100 22.12 -5.21 -9.65
C VAL A 100 22.75 -3.83 -9.36
N GLY A 101 23.51 -3.70 -8.27
CA GLY A 101 24.09 -2.43 -7.83
C GLY A 101 23.08 -1.44 -7.23
N ASP A 102 21.99 -1.94 -6.65
CA ASP A 102 21.00 -1.13 -5.91
C ASP A 102 21.43 -1.02 -4.45
N LYS A 103 21.91 0.15 -4.06
CA LYS A 103 22.40 0.40 -2.70
C LYS A 103 21.32 0.22 -1.64
N ASP A 104 20.07 0.62 -1.91
CA ASP A 104 18.96 0.48 -0.97
C ASP A 104 18.67 -1.00 -0.68
N ALA A 105 18.60 -1.81 -1.73
CA ALA A 105 18.38 -3.25 -1.63
C ALA A 105 19.61 -4.03 -1.12
N ALA A 106 20.83 -3.54 -1.36
CA ALA A 106 22.06 -4.20 -0.92
C ALA A 106 22.35 -4.02 0.57
N ASP A 107 22.07 -2.83 1.11
CA ASP A 107 22.56 -2.43 2.43
C ASP A 107 21.44 -2.06 3.40
N ILE A 108 20.50 -1.16 2.99
CA ILE A 108 19.57 -0.51 3.90
C ILE A 108 18.39 -1.43 4.24
N LEU A 109 17.63 -1.87 3.23
CA LEU A 109 16.41 -2.66 3.45
C LEU A 109 16.66 -4.02 4.13
N PRO A 110 17.72 -4.80 3.78
CA PRO A 110 18.06 -5.99 4.53
C PRO A 110 18.43 -5.71 5.99
N GLY A 111 19.12 -4.59 6.23
CA GLY A 111 19.43 -4.11 7.56
C GLY A 111 18.17 -3.85 8.40
N TRP A 112 17.14 -3.25 7.78
CA TRP A 112 15.86 -3.01 8.44
C TRP A 112 15.10 -4.29 8.77
N LEU A 113 15.15 -5.30 7.92
CA LEU A 113 14.53 -6.59 8.21
C LEU A 113 15.23 -7.33 9.36
N ARG A 114 16.56 -7.21 9.47
CA ARG A 114 17.34 -7.89 10.51
C ARG A 114 17.36 -7.16 11.86
N LYS A 115 17.45 -5.82 11.84
CA LYS A 115 17.68 -5.01 13.03
C LYS A 115 16.49 -4.15 13.43
N GLY A 116 15.53 -3.98 12.54
CA GLY A 116 14.40 -3.07 12.64
C GLY A 116 14.61 -1.77 11.88
N ALA A 117 13.54 -1.29 11.27
CA ALA A 117 13.50 -0.02 10.54
C ALA A 117 13.38 1.15 11.51
N PRO A 118 14.16 2.23 11.31
CA PRO A 118 13.95 3.49 12.03
C PRO A 118 12.60 4.09 11.62
N ILE A 119 11.88 4.69 12.58
CA ILE A 119 10.62 5.39 12.27
C ILE A 119 10.80 6.91 12.17
N GLY A 120 12.03 7.39 12.24
CA GLY A 120 12.39 8.80 12.02
C GLY A 120 12.15 9.71 13.22
N ILE A 121 12.24 9.17 14.44
CA ILE A 121 12.11 9.91 15.70
C ILE A 121 13.49 10.07 16.36
N LEU A 122 14.11 8.97 16.77
CA LEU A 122 15.47 8.94 17.37
C LEU A 122 16.53 8.58 16.33
N GLU A 123 16.17 7.69 15.43
CA GLU A 123 17.03 7.20 14.37
C GLU A 123 16.63 7.83 13.04
N HIS A 124 17.63 8.21 12.25
CA HIS A 124 17.40 8.83 10.94
C HIS A 124 17.00 7.79 9.88
N ILE A 125 15.97 8.12 9.10
CA ILE A 125 15.62 7.34 7.90
C ILE A 125 16.54 7.82 6.78
N GLU A 126 17.48 6.95 6.38
CA GLU A 126 18.42 7.26 5.29
C GLU A 126 17.69 7.51 3.96
N VAL A 127 18.17 8.52 3.23
CA VAL A 127 17.65 8.84 1.89
C VAL A 127 18.09 7.76 0.91
N ALA A 128 17.13 7.22 0.18
CA ALA A 128 17.37 6.19 -0.84
C ALA A 128 17.34 6.74 -2.27
N ASP A 129 16.82 7.96 -2.46
CA ASP A 129 16.53 8.56 -3.77
C ASP A 129 15.55 7.71 -4.64
N VAL A 130 14.82 6.80 -3.98
CA VAL A 130 13.71 6.05 -4.59
C VAL A 130 12.49 6.95 -4.76
N PHE A 131 12.31 7.87 -3.82
CA PHE A 131 11.24 8.85 -3.83
C PHE A 131 11.79 10.28 -3.85
N PRO A 132 10.99 11.26 -4.31
CA PRO A 132 11.41 12.65 -4.30
C PRO A 132 11.77 13.14 -2.90
N ARG A 133 12.92 13.78 -2.76
CA ARG A 133 13.34 14.42 -1.51
C ARG A 133 12.40 15.58 -1.16
N VAL A 134 12.21 15.75 0.13
CA VAL A 134 11.46 16.89 0.70
C VAL A 134 12.33 17.56 1.76
N VAL A 135 12.10 18.84 1.98
CA VAL A 135 12.65 19.52 3.14
C VAL A 135 11.93 19.00 4.37
N PRO A 136 12.63 18.40 5.34
CA PRO A 136 11.99 17.93 6.55
C PRO A 136 11.30 19.08 7.29
N ASP A 137 10.11 18.81 7.83
CA ASP A 137 9.49 19.70 8.82
C ASP A 137 10.31 19.64 10.12
N ASP A 138 10.44 20.78 10.80
CA ASP A 138 10.98 20.78 12.17
C ASP A 138 10.10 19.94 13.08
N PRO A 139 10.69 19.10 13.96
CA PRO A 139 9.91 18.32 14.91
C PRO A 139 9.04 19.24 15.77
N ALA A 140 7.76 18.90 15.94
CA ALA A 140 6.82 19.69 16.72
C ALA A 140 7.18 19.77 18.21
N SER A 141 8.03 18.84 18.71
CA SER A 141 8.52 18.78 20.08
C SER A 141 9.76 17.90 20.17
N ASN A 142 10.49 18.01 21.29
CA ASN A 142 11.59 17.09 21.60
C ASN A 142 11.01 15.69 21.84
N PRO A 143 11.40 14.65 21.06
CA PRO A 143 10.90 13.30 21.24
C PRO A 143 11.12 12.72 22.64
N LEU A 144 12.24 13.04 23.26
CA LEU A 144 12.59 12.53 24.59
C LEU A 144 11.75 13.13 25.71
N SER A 145 11.09 14.29 25.47
CA SER A 145 10.15 14.88 26.41
C SER A 145 8.75 14.28 26.34
N LEU A 146 8.47 13.42 25.35
CA LEU A 146 7.19 12.74 25.25
C LEU A 146 7.12 11.59 26.26
N TYR A 147 6.11 11.66 27.10
CA TYR A 147 5.75 10.57 28.03
C TYR A 147 4.24 10.60 28.26
N SER A 148 3.71 9.54 28.84
CA SER A 148 2.29 9.46 29.16
C SER A 148 2.10 9.22 30.66
N GLU A 149 1.27 10.06 31.28
CA GLU A 149 0.82 9.85 32.65
C GLU A 149 -0.26 8.76 32.68
N LEU A 150 -0.18 7.85 33.65
CA LEU A 150 -1.16 6.78 33.81
C LEU A 150 -2.43 7.26 34.53
N ALA A 151 -2.32 8.29 35.35
CA ALA A 151 -3.46 8.80 36.09
C ALA A 151 -4.55 9.31 35.15
N GLY A 152 -5.73 8.68 35.20
CA GLY A 152 -6.86 9.00 34.31
C GLY A 152 -6.69 8.57 32.86
N TRP A 153 -5.74 7.69 32.54
CA TRP A 153 -5.60 7.16 31.21
C TRP A 153 -6.81 6.31 30.81
N SER A 154 -7.33 6.58 29.59
CA SER A 154 -8.37 5.76 28.95
C SER A 154 -8.21 5.81 27.44
N ASN A 155 -8.61 4.77 26.76
CA ASN A 155 -8.71 4.74 25.29
C ASN A 155 -9.91 5.58 24.82
N TYR A 156 -10.20 5.52 23.53
CA TYR A 156 -11.45 6.10 23.01
C TYR A 156 -12.65 5.26 23.45
N ALA A 157 -13.81 5.88 23.60
CA ALA A 157 -15.05 5.20 24.00
C ALA A 157 -15.33 3.94 23.18
N SER A 158 -15.11 3.97 21.85
CA SER A 158 -15.28 2.82 20.98
C SER A 158 -14.40 1.61 21.32
N ALA A 159 -13.25 1.80 21.94
CA ALA A 159 -12.39 0.72 22.41
C ALA A 159 -12.72 0.31 23.85
N GLU A 160 -13.15 1.26 24.70
CA GLU A 160 -13.56 0.99 26.08
C GLU A 160 -14.92 0.28 26.16
N GLU A 161 -15.81 0.49 25.20
CA GLU A 161 -17.11 -0.17 25.10
C GLU A 161 -16.97 -1.64 24.64
N GLU A 162 -15.92 -1.98 23.89
CA GLU A 162 -15.66 -3.33 23.36
C GLU A 162 -14.24 -3.83 23.73
N PRO A 163 -13.87 -3.85 25.02
CA PRO A 163 -12.49 -4.09 25.43
C PRO A 163 -12.02 -5.51 25.13
N GLN A 164 -12.94 -6.48 25.10
CA GLN A 164 -12.61 -7.86 24.75
C GLN A 164 -12.27 -8.00 23.26
N VAL A 165 -13.00 -7.33 22.38
CA VAL A 165 -12.70 -7.31 20.94
C VAL A 165 -11.32 -6.70 20.67
N VAL A 166 -11.00 -5.61 21.35
CA VAL A 166 -9.67 -4.98 21.26
C VAL A 166 -8.58 -5.92 21.76
N ALA A 167 -8.79 -6.59 22.89
CA ALA A 167 -7.84 -7.55 23.43
C ALA A 167 -7.62 -8.76 22.51
N ASP A 168 -8.69 -9.27 21.90
CA ASP A 168 -8.61 -10.41 20.97
C ASP A 168 -7.88 -10.04 19.68
N LEU A 169 -8.13 -8.84 19.12
CA LEU A 169 -7.38 -8.31 17.97
C LEU A 169 -5.88 -8.18 18.29
N LEU A 170 -5.54 -7.68 19.49
CA LEU A 170 -4.14 -7.55 19.90
C LEU A 170 -3.48 -8.90 20.20
N ARG A 171 -4.22 -9.87 20.76
CA ARG A 171 -3.70 -11.24 20.93
C ARG A 171 -3.39 -11.88 19.60
N ALA A 172 -4.27 -11.75 18.62
CA ALA A 172 -4.02 -12.24 17.26
C ALA A 172 -2.76 -11.59 16.62
N GLN A 173 -2.46 -10.34 16.96
CA GLN A 173 -1.20 -9.69 16.55
C GLN A 173 0.00 -10.22 17.36
N SER A 174 -0.18 -10.48 18.66
CA SER A 174 0.86 -11.06 19.51
C SER A 174 1.23 -12.48 19.09
N ASP A 175 0.25 -13.29 18.70
CA ASP A 175 0.47 -14.65 18.19
C ASP A 175 1.30 -14.67 16.90
N LYS A 176 1.21 -13.60 16.11
CA LYS A 176 2.05 -13.36 14.92
C LYS A 176 3.43 -12.74 15.27
N GLY A 177 3.70 -12.45 16.53
CA GLY A 177 4.94 -11.77 16.96
C GLY A 177 4.98 -10.27 16.66
N HIS A 178 3.85 -9.64 16.30
CA HIS A 178 3.81 -8.22 15.96
C HIS A 178 3.78 -7.30 17.18
N CYS A 179 3.33 -7.79 18.33
CA CYS A 179 3.33 -7.04 19.59
C CYS A 179 3.57 -7.98 20.78
N ARG A 180 3.84 -7.39 21.93
CA ARG A 180 4.05 -8.11 23.19
C ARG A 180 3.29 -7.44 24.33
N PHE A 181 2.68 -8.27 25.21
CA PHE A 181 1.96 -7.82 26.39
C PHE A 181 2.82 -7.85 27.64
N PHE A 182 2.51 -6.95 28.58
CA PHE A 182 3.11 -6.85 29.91
C PHE A 182 2.02 -6.59 30.95
N ASP A 183 2.17 -7.19 32.14
CA ASP A 183 1.17 -7.08 33.20
C ASP A 183 1.24 -5.72 33.90
N ASP A 184 2.43 -5.10 33.98
CA ASP A 184 2.69 -3.82 34.62
C ASP A 184 3.66 -2.94 33.81
N MET A 185 3.75 -1.68 34.18
CA MET A 185 4.61 -0.68 33.57
C MET A 185 6.09 -0.98 33.78
N GLU A 186 6.45 -1.49 34.95
CA GLU A 186 7.85 -1.77 35.32
C GLU A 186 8.45 -2.81 34.39
N SER A 187 7.75 -3.94 34.20
CA SER A 187 8.14 -5.00 33.24
C SER A 187 8.27 -4.49 31.81
N LEU A 188 7.39 -3.56 31.39
CA LEU A 188 7.47 -2.94 30.06
C LEU A 188 8.71 -2.06 29.93
N LEU A 189 8.99 -1.21 30.94
CA LEU A 189 10.14 -0.31 30.94
C LEU A 189 11.46 -1.10 31.00
N GLU A 190 11.53 -2.14 31.82
CA GLU A 190 12.67 -3.06 31.88
C GLU A 190 12.92 -3.74 30.51
N TYR A 191 11.88 -4.28 29.90
CA TYR A 191 12.00 -4.91 28.58
C TYR A 191 12.52 -3.96 27.50
N LEU A 192 12.09 -2.70 27.53
CA LEU A 192 12.52 -1.68 26.56
C LEU A 192 13.85 -1.03 26.93
N GLY A 193 14.32 -1.17 28.17
CA GLY A 193 15.52 -0.51 28.69
C GLY A 193 15.40 1.01 28.75
N VAL A 194 14.21 1.54 29.08
CA VAL A 194 13.89 2.98 29.07
C VAL A 194 13.19 3.39 30.38
N GLU A 195 13.31 4.67 30.74
CA GLU A 195 12.63 5.23 31.93
C GLU A 195 11.16 5.61 31.64
N HIS A 196 10.81 5.89 30.38
CA HIS A 196 9.49 6.37 30.01
C HIS A 196 9.04 5.80 28.65
N VAL A 197 7.74 5.62 28.51
CA VAL A 197 7.08 5.25 27.23
C VAL A 197 6.00 6.24 26.87
N VAL A 198 5.62 6.27 25.60
CA VAL A 198 4.48 7.05 25.11
C VAL A 198 3.32 6.10 24.84
N LEU A 199 2.27 6.22 25.65
CA LEU A 199 1.04 5.46 25.44
C LEU A 199 0.19 6.15 24.37
N THR A 200 -0.24 5.38 23.43
CA THR A 200 -1.13 5.80 22.33
C THR A 200 -2.54 5.29 22.58
N LYS A 201 -3.53 6.18 22.45
CA LYS A 201 -4.94 5.81 22.59
C LYS A 201 -5.38 4.92 21.45
N LEU A 202 -6.12 3.88 21.80
CA LEU A 202 -6.72 2.93 20.87
C LEU A 202 -8.17 3.32 20.58
N ALA A 203 -8.59 3.16 19.31
CA ALA A 203 -9.98 3.29 18.89
C ALA A 203 -10.38 2.05 18.07
N LEU A 204 -11.63 1.63 18.20
CA LEU A 204 -12.20 0.55 17.42
C LEU A 204 -13.12 1.12 16.34
N VAL A 205 -12.85 0.80 15.08
CA VAL A 205 -13.72 1.14 13.96
C VAL A 205 -14.43 -0.11 13.47
N THR A 206 -15.75 -0.12 13.56
CA THR A 206 -16.59 -1.21 13.09
C THR A 206 -17.17 -0.88 11.71
N LYS A 207 -17.02 -1.79 10.77
CA LYS A 207 -17.68 -1.75 9.46
C LYS A 207 -18.48 -3.04 9.30
N LEU A 208 -19.62 -2.98 8.63
CA LEU A 208 -20.35 -4.17 8.25
C LEU A 208 -19.79 -4.73 6.92
N LYS A 209 -19.60 -6.03 6.86
CA LYS A 209 -19.33 -6.76 5.62
C LYS A 209 -20.63 -6.92 4.81
N ALA A 210 -20.51 -7.41 3.57
CA ALA A 210 -21.67 -7.68 2.70
C ALA A 210 -22.65 -8.70 3.31
N ASP A 211 -22.16 -9.63 4.14
CA ASP A 211 -22.94 -10.62 4.88
C ASP A 211 -23.57 -10.09 6.18
N GLY A 212 -23.40 -8.79 6.47
CA GLY A 212 -23.89 -8.14 7.69
C GLY A 212 -23.02 -8.40 8.93
N SER A 213 -21.97 -9.21 8.86
CA SER A 213 -21.06 -9.44 9.99
C SER A 213 -20.14 -8.22 10.22
N PRO A 214 -19.79 -7.92 11.49
CA PRO A 214 -18.89 -6.80 11.77
C PRO A 214 -17.46 -7.13 11.33
N LYS A 215 -16.80 -6.13 10.75
CA LYS A 215 -15.36 -6.11 10.53
C LYS A 215 -14.75 -5.03 11.40
N TYR A 216 -13.94 -5.44 12.35
CA TYR A 216 -13.26 -4.53 13.28
C TYR A 216 -11.90 -4.10 12.73
N ARG A 217 -11.53 -2.85 12.99
CA ARG A 217 -10.20 -2.31 12.77
C ARG A 217 -9.74 -1.55 14.00
N LEU A 218 -8.62 -1.97 14.55
CA LEU A 218 -7.98 -1.27 15.64
C LEU A 218 -7.16 -0.10 15.08
N ILE A 219 -7.37 1.08 15.63
CA ILE A 219 -6.68 2.31 15.25
C ILE A 219 -5.77 2.75 16.39
N TRP A 220 -4.52 3.04 16.08
CA TRP A 220 -3.54 3.64 16.95
C TRP A 220 -3.44 5.13 16.65
N ASP A 221 -3.85 6.00 17.57
CA ASP A 221 -3.86 7.45 17.36
C ASP A 221 -2.52 8.09 17.73
N LEU A 222 -1.49 7.81 16.92
CA LEU A 222 -0.15 8.36 17.05
C LEU A 222 -0.09 9.89 16.81
N LEU A 223 -1.16 10.48 16.26
CA LEU A 223 -1.26 11.93 16.13
C LEU A 223 -1.58 12.57 17.49
N ARG A 224 -2.54 12.01 18.25
CA ARG A 224 -2.94 12.54 19.56
C ARG A 224 -1.84 12.39 20.60
N SER A 225 -1.07 11.30 20.58
CA SER A 225 0.10 11.12 21.43
C SER A 225 1.29 12.01 21.04
N ASN A 226 1.14 12.80 19.97
CA ASN A 226 2.16 13.65 19.36
C ASN A 226 3.38 12.88 18.79
N VAL A 227 3.34 11.56 18.75
CA VAL A 227 4.40 10.73 18.14
C VAL A 227 4.60 11.08 16.68
N ASN A 228 3.50 11.20 15.90
CA ASN A 228 3.60 11.61 14.50
C ASN A 228 4.18 13.03 14.30
N GLY A 229 4.05 13.90 15.30
CA GLY A 229 4.60 15.26 15.28
C GLY A 229 6.13 15.32 15.46
N THR A 230 6.73 14.24 15.97
CA THR A 230 8.19 14.15 16.15
C THR A 230 8.88 13.39 15.01
N VAL A 231 8.12 12.76 14.12
CA VAL A 231 8.66 12.00 12.99
C VAL A 231 9.19 12.94 11.91
N THR A 232 10.45 12.76 11.54
CA THR A 232 11.12 13.48 10.46
C THR A 232 11.21 12.59 9.20
N LEU A 233 10.72 13.09 8.07
CA LEU A 233 10.80 12.43 6.78
C LEU A 233 11.60 13.27 5.80
N THR A 234 12.47 12.64 5.05
CA THR A 234 13.36 13.27 4.05
C THR A 234 12.91 12.99 2.62
N GLU A 235 12.02 12.04 2.43
CA GLU A 235 11.45 11.65 1.13
C GLU A 235 9.93 11.57 1.22
N ARG A 236 9.26 11.84 0.11
CA ARG A 236 7.80 11.75 -0.02
C ARG A 236 7.44 10.60 -0.95
N ILE A 237 6.66 9.64 -0.44
CA ILE A 237 6.15 8.53 -1.23
C ILE A 237 5.36 9.02 -2.45
N VAL A 238 5.58 8.38 -3.60
CA VAL A 238 4.82 8.57 -4.83
C VAL A 238 4.25 7.22 -5.22
N LEU A 239 2.93 7.16 -5.32
CA LEU A 239 2.21 5.93 -5.64
C LEU A 239 1.74 5.96 -7.10
N PRO A 240 1.63 4.79 -7.75
CA PRO A 240 1.07 4.69 -9.09
C PRO A 240 -0.41 5.07 -9.10
N ARG A 241 -0.91 5.48 -10.25
CA ARG A 241 -2.29 5.92 -10.48
C ARG A 241 -2.97 4.97 -11.47
N ILE A 242 -4.28 5.03 -11.53
CA ILE A 242 -5.06 4.30 -12.55
C ILE A 242 -4.56 4.62 -13.96
N GLN A 243 -4.20 5.88 -14.23
CA GLN A 243 -3.66 6.29 -15.54
C GLN A 243 -2.38 5.55 -15.89
N ASP A 244 -1.52 5.30 -14.90
CA ASP A 244 -0.26 4.59 -15.11
C ASP A 244 -0.50 3.13 -15.53
N ALA A 245 -1.46 2.45 -14.90
CA ALA A 245 -1.90 1.11 -15.29
C ALA A 245 -2.52 1.07 -16.70
N VAL A 246 -3.31 2.11 -17.04
CA VAL A 246 -3.91 2.23 -18.37
C VAL A 246 -2.85 2.44 -19.45
N ASP A 247 -1.86 3.29 -19.19
CA ASP A 247 -0.78 3.58 -20.13
C ASP A 247 0.10 2.33 -20.34
N ASP A 248 0.34 1.55 -19.29
CA ASP A 248 1.02 0.26 -19.38
C ASP A 248 0.25 -0.74 -20.24
N ALA A 249 -1.04 -0.89 -20.00
CA ALA A 249 -1.88 -1.81 -20.78
C ALA A 249 -1.97 -1.41 -22.27
N ARG A 250 -2.07 -0.10 -22.54
CA ARG A 250 -2.05 0.41 -23.91
C ARG A 250 -0.71 0.11 -24.60
N HIS A 251 0.41 0.33 -23.91
CA HIS A 251 1.72 -0.01 -24.42
C HIS A 251 1.82 -1.49 -24.78
N LEU A 252 1.46 -2.38 -23.87
CA LEU A 252 1.49 -3.84 -24.08
C LEU A 252 0.68 -4.25 -25.30
N ARG A 253 -0.52 -3.73 -25.45
CA ARG A 253 -1.39 -4.04 -26.60
C ARG A 253 -0.86 -3.50 -27.93
N LEU A 254 -0.25 -2.31 -27.92
CA LEU A 254 0.35 -1.73 -29.12
C LEU A 254 1.57 -2.51 -29.59
N CYS A 255 2.35 -3.07 -28.66
CA CYS A 255 3.55 -3.85 -28.98
C CYS A 255 3.23 -5.25 -29.50
N SER A 256 2.21 -5.92 -28.92
CA SER A 256 1.94 -7.33 -29.26
C SER A 256 0.75 -7.55 -30.18
N GLY A 257 -0.25 -6.67 -30.15
CA GLY A 257 -1.55 -6.89 -30.82
C GLY A 257 -2.38 -8.03 -30.20
N GLU A 258 -1.89 -8.65 -29.11
CA GLU A 258 -2.48 -9.83 -28.49
C GLU A 258 -3.37 -9.49 -27.30
N ASP A 259 -4.08 -10.49 -26.79
CA ASP A 259 -4.94 -10.36 -25.61
C ASP A 259 -4.13 -10.02 -24.36
N LEU A 260 -4.68 -9.12 -23.55
CA LEU A 260 -4.12 -8.71 -22.27
C LEU A 260 -4.96 -9.25 -21.12
N GLU A 261 -4.29 -9.82 -20.14
CA GLU A 261 -4.86 -10.15 -18.83
C GLU A 261 -4.20 -9.36 -17.72
N TRP A 262 -4.98 -9.17 -16.67
CA TRP A 262 -4.57 -8.53 -15.42
C TRP A 262 -4.52 -9.56 -14.30
N LEU A 263 -3.55 -9.41 -13.41
CA LEU A 263 -3.49 -10.10 -12.13
C LEU A 263 -3.39 -9.07 -11.01
N VAL A 264 -4.34 -9.10 -10.09
CA VAL A 264 -4.33 -8.31 -8.85
C VAL A 264 -4.12 -9.26 -7.69
N LEU A 265 -3.27 -8.87 -6.76
CA LEU A 265 -3.00 -9.58 -5.52
C LEU A 265 -2.85 -8.54 -4.40
N ASP A 266 -2.68 -8.99 -3.15
CA ASP A 266 -2.48 -8.14 -1.98
C ASP A 266 -1.33 -8.72 -1.15
N VAL A 267 -0.42 -7.87 -0.66
CA VAL A 267 0.61 -8.28 0.31
C VAL A 267 0.01 -8.21 1.70
N ALA A 268 -0.11 -9.38 2.34
CA ALA A 268 -0.73 -9.46 3.65
C ALA A 268 0.13 -8.78 4.73
N ASP A 269 -0.55 -8.08 5.64
CA ASP A 269 0.08 -7.43 6.80
C ASP A 269 1.29 -6.52 6.45
N ALA A 270 1.28 -5.86 5.29
CA ALA A 270 2.39 -5.14 4.66
C ALA A 270 3.30 -4.38 5.64
N PHE A 271 2.74 -3.46 6.45
CA PHE A 271 3.52 -2.72 7.46
C PHE A 271 4.07 -3.63 8.56
N HIS A 272 3.31 -4.63 8.98
CA HIS A 272 3.69 -5.53 10.07
C HIS A 272 4.79 -6.52 9.68
N ASN A 273 5.12 -6.65 8.38
CA ASN A 273 6.27 -7.43 7.95
C ASN A 273 7.61 -6.76 8.26
N ILE A 274 7.60 -5.48 8.63
CA ILE A 274 8.82 -4.72 8.87
C ILE A 274 8.99 -4.49 10.38
N PRO A 275 10.02 -5.08 11.01
CA PRO A 275 10.29 -4.84 12.42
C PRO A 275 10.68 -3.39 12.66
N MET A 276 10.28 -2.85 13.80
CA MET A 276 10.65 -1.51 14.26
C MET A 276 11.98 -1.54 15.01
N HIS A 277 12.83 -0.54 14.78
CA HIS A 277 14.09 -0.42 15.48
C HIS A 277 13.87 -0.41 17.01
N PRO A 278 14.62 -1.20 17.79
CA PRO A 278 14.38 -1.36 19.23
C PRO A 278 14.34 -0.05 20.01
N SER A 279 15.23 0.92 19.69
CA SER A 279 15.30 2.23 20.36
C SER A 279 14.01 3.05 20.24
N GLU A 280 13.20 2.79 19.22
CA GLU A 280 11.99 3.58 18.92
C GLU A 280 10.68 2.90 19.34
N ARG A 281 10.72 1.64 19.81
CA ARG A 281 9.53 0.89 20.24
C ARG A 281 8.80 1.56 21.41
N ARG A 282 9.50 2.36 22.24
CA ARG A 282 8.90 3.15 23.31
C ARG A 282 7.78 4.11 22.86
N PHE A 283 7.74 4.46 21.58
CA PHE A 283 6.72 5.32 20.96
C PHE A 283 5.52 4.57 20.41
N ALA A 284 5.53 3.23 20.46
CA ALA A 284 4.49 2.36 19.95
C ALA A 284 3.85 1.50 21.06
N CYS A 285 3.57 2.12 22.20
CA CYS A 285 2.97 1.47 23.36
C CYS A 285 1.49 1.84 23.50
N GLY A 286 0.71 0.96 24.10
CA GLY A 286 -0.71 1.16 24.40
C GLY A 286 -1.11 0.39 25.66
N MET A 287 -2.39 0.48 26.02
CA MET A 287 -2.93 -0.23 27.18
C MET A 287 -4.34 -0.77 26.85
N VAL A 288 -4.64 -2.00 27.26
CA VAL A 288 -5.95 -2.63 27.15
C VAL A 288 -6.18 -3.56 28.35
N ASN A 289 -7.37 -3.47 28.96
CA ASN A 289 -7.75 -4.32 30.11
C ASN A 289 -6.69 -4.31 31.23
N GLY A 290 -6.10 -3.15 31.52
CA GLY A 290 -5.08 -2.99 32.55
C GLY A 290 -3.69 -3.56 32.21
N LYS A 291 -3.53 -4.18 31.01
CA LYS A 291 -2.23 -4.68 30.52
C LYS A 291 -1.64 -3.71 29.53
N PHE A 292 -0.32 -3.61 29.54
CA PHE A 292 0.44 -2.82 28.56
C PHE A 292 0.76 -3.66 27.34
N VAL A 293 0.86 -3.01 26.17
CA VAL A 293 1.24 -3.64 24.92
C VAL A 293 2.24 -2.76 24.19
N VAL A 294 3.29 -3.35 23.64
CA VAL A 294 4.24 -2.68 22.75
C VAL A 294 4.23 -3.33 21.39
N PHE A 295 4.18 -2.54 20.33
CA PHE A 295 4.36 -3.03 18.97
C PHE A 295 5.85 -3.16 18.64
N LEU A 296 6.19 -4.28 18.01
CA LEU A 296 7.55 -4.65 17.61
C LEU A 296 7.80 -4.39 16.13
N VAL A 297 6.72 -4.10 15.38
CA VAL A 297 6.69 -3.87 13.94
C VAL A 297 6.07 -2.51 13.62
N LEU A 298 6.14 -2.06 12.38
CA LEU A 298 5.56 -0.78 11.99
C LEU A 298 4.05 -0.75 12.26
N CYS A 299 3.60 0.31 12.95
CA CYS A 299 2.19 0.49 13.29
C CYS A 299 1.40 1.12 12.15
N MET A 300 0.19 0.63 11.89
CA MET A 300 -0.80 1.38 11.10
C MET A 300 -1.12 2.70 11.80
N GLY A 301 -0.99 3.83 11.09
CA GLY A 301 -1.17 5.17 11.64
C GLY A 301 0.15 5.92 11.93
N GLY A 302 1.30 5.24 11.88
CA GLY A 302 2.62 5.88 11.94
C GLY A 302 2.90 6.70 10.67
N LYS A 303 3.37 7.96 10.84
CA LYS A 303 3.67 8.90 9.73
C LYS A 303 4.71 8.34 8.77
N SER A 304 5.71 7.61 9.28
CA SER A 304 6.80 7.01 8.48
C SER A 304 6.47 5.63 7.89
N ALA A 305 5.50 4.91 8.44
CA ALA A 305 5.21 3.54 8.02
C ALA A 305 4.92 3.41 6.50
N PRO A 306 4.13 4.30 5.87
CA PRO A 306 3.94 4.26 4.41
C PRO A 306 5.22 4.50 3.61
N ASN A 307 6.13 5.36 4.10
CA ASN A 307 7.41 5.64 3.42
C ASN A 307 8.35 4.44 3.51
N ILE A 308 8.49 3.84 4.68
CA ILE A 308 9.34 2.66 4.91
C ILE A 308 8.84 1.48 4.09
N TRP A 309 7.55 1.14 4.19
CA TRP A 309 6.95 0.08 3.38
C TRP A 309 7.03 0.40 1.89
N GLY A 310 6.80 1.65 1.50
CA GLY A 310 6.89 2.09 0.10
C GLY A 310 8.23 1.78 -0.55
N ARG A 311 9.34 1.80 0.19
CA ARG A 311 10.66 1.42 -0.31
C ARG A 311 10.73 -0.09 -0.61
N PHE A 312 10.17 -0.95 0.24
CA PHE A 312 10.04 -2.38 -0.05
C PHE A 312 9.13 -2.65 -1.24
N ALA A 313 7.96 -2.01 -1.29
CA ALA A 313 7.05 -2.11 -2.42
C ALA A 313 7.71 -1.67 -3.74
N ALA A 314 8.44 -0.55 -3.72
CA ALA A 314 9.20 -0.07 -4.87
C ALA A 314 10.32 -1.03 -5.27
N LEU A 315 11.00 -1.67 -4.30
CA LEU A 315 11.98 -2.72 -4.59
C LEU A 315 11.32 -3.93 -5.25
N LEU A 316 10.24 -4.45 -4.68
CA LEU A 316 9.49 -5.58 -5.26
C LEU A 316 9.02 -5.26 -6.68
N GLY A 317 8.55 -4.02 -6.91
CA GLY A 317 8.20 -3.54 -8.25
C GLY A 317 9.37 -3.54 -9.22
N ARG A 318 10.56 -3.06 -8.80
CA ARG A 318 11.79 -3.08 -9.60
C ARG A 318 12.26 -4.50 -9.90
N MET A 319 12.26 -5.37 -8.89
CA MET A 319 12.61 -6.79 -9.04
C MET A 319 11.72 -7.43 -10.10
N GLN A 320 10.40 -7.27 -10.00
CA GLN A 320 9.44 -7.79 -10.97
C GLN A 320 9.68 -7.22 -12.38
N ALA A 321 9.76 -5.91 -12.51
CA ALA A 321 9.96 -5.25 -13.80
C ALA A 321 11.27 -5.68 -14.50
N SER A 322 12.30 -6.03 -13.74
CA SER A 322 13.58 -6.46 -14.28
C SER A 322 13.56 -7.86 -14.90
N LEU A 323 12.66 -8.75 -14.42
CA LEU A 323 12.55 -10.12 -14.90
C LEU A 323 12.05 -10.18 -16.35
N PHE A 324 11.19 -9.28 -16.75
CA PHE A 324 10.37 -9.44 -17.96
C PHE A 324 10.71 -8.43 -19.05
N CYS A 325 10.43 -8.81 -20.28
CA CYS A 325 10.39 -7.86 -21.39
C CYS A 325 9.26 -6.84 -21.15
N PRO A 326 9.55 -5.52 -21.17
CA PRO A 326 8.55 -4.51 -20.90
C PRO A 326 7.43 -4.44 -21.97
N ASP A 327 7.60 -5.14 -23.10
CA ASP A 327 6.60 -5.25 -24.16
C ASP A 327 5.69 -6.48 -23.99
N GLU A 328 5.99 -7.36 -23.02
CA GLU A 328 5.18 -8.54 -22.67
C GLU A 328 4.53 -8.46 -21.31
N PHE A 329 5.19 -7.76 -20.35
CA PHE A 329 4.75 -7.71 -18.95
C PHE A 329 5.03 -6.34 -18.32
N ARG A 330 4.08 -5.86 -17.53
CA ARG A 330 4.18 -4.63 -16.74
C ARG A 330 3.54 -4.81 -15.37
N ASN A 331 4.04 -4.07 -14.39
CA ASN A 331 3.51 -4.11 -13.04
C ASN A 331 3.51 -2.75 -12.37
N GLU A 332 2.52 -2.55 -11.51
CA GLU A 332 2.39 -1.42 -10.59
C GLU A 332 2.12 -1.94 -9.18
N ILE A 333 2.63 -1.26 -8.15
CA ILE A 333 2.33 -1.60 -6.75
C ILE A 333 1.81 -0.36 -6.04
N PHE A 334 0.53 -0.39 -5.65
CA PHE A 334 -0.08 0.68 -4.87
C PHE A 334 -0.13 0.26 -3.40
N VAL A 335 0.80 0.75 -2.61
CA VAL A 335 1.00 0.36 -1.20
C VAL A 335 1.21 -1.15 -1.09
N ASP A 336 0.16 -1.93 -0.81
CA ASP A 336 0.14 -3.37 -0.63
C ASP A 336 -0.59 -4.13 -1.76
N ASP A 337 -1.12 -3.40 -2.78
CA ASP A 337 -1.90 -3.95 -3.89
C ASP A 337 -1.08 -4.00 -5.21
N PRO A 338 -0.31 -5.06 -5.50
CA PRO A 338 0.31 -5.24 -6.81
C PRO A 338 -0.73 -5.52 -7.89
N LEU A 339 -0.55 -4.82 -9.02
CA LEU A 339 -1.23 -5.07 -10.28
C LEU A 339 -0.18 -5.48 -11.30
N MET A 340 -0.42 -6.59 -11.99
CA MET A 340 0.40 -7.09 -13.07
C MET A 340 -0.43 -7.17 -14.33
N ALA A 341 0.17 -6.87 -15.48
CA ALA A 341 -0.45 -6.99 -16.79
C ALA A 341 0.48 -7.78 -17.72
N ALA A 342 -0.07 -8.73 -18.44
CA ALA A 342 0.69 -9.54 -19.40
C ALA A 342 -0.10 -9.73 -20.69
N VAL A 343 0.64 -9.79 -21.83
CA VAL A 343 0.12 -10.07 -23.17
C VAL A 343 0.76 -11.33 -23.73
N GLY A 344 0.23 -11.81 -24.84
CA GLY A 344 0.68 -13.02 -25.54
C GLY A 344 -0.34 -14.16 -25.44
N THR A 345 0.04 -15.34 -25.92
CA THR A 345 -0.82 -16.54 -25.81
C THR A 345 -1.13 -16.88 -24.37
N VAL A 346 -2.18 -17.64 -24.12
CA VAL A 346 -2.55 -18.08 -22.75
C VAL A 346 -1.38 -18.81 -22.08
N GLU A 347 -0.66 -19.64 -22.82
CA GLU A 347 0.51 -20.37 -22.32
C GLU A 347 1.64 -19.41 -21.90
N ARG A 348 1.90 -18.38 -22.73
CA ARG A 348 2.92 -17.38 -22.43
C ARG A 348 2.54 -16.58 -21.19
N ARG A 349 1.31 -16.09 -21.08
CA ARG A 349 0.82 -15.38 -19.90
C ARG A 349 0.87 -16.24 -18.63
N ASN A 350 0.58 -17.56 -18.73
CA ASN A 350 0.72 -18.48 -17.62
C ASN A 350 2.16 -18.52 -17.09
N ILE A 351 3.14 -18.61 -17.99
CA ILE A 351 4.56 -18.61 -17.62
C ILE A 351 4.94 -17.30 -16.95
N LEU A 352 4.59 -16.15 -17.55
CA LEU A 352 4.89 -14.82 -17.04
C LEU A 352 4.34 -14.63 -15.61
N PHE A 353 3.04 -14.87 -15.42
CA PHE A 353 2.42 -14.74 -14.09
C PHE A 353 2.96 -15.75 -13.08
N THR A 354 3.28 -16.97 -13.49
CA THR A 354 3.85 -17.98 -12.59
C THR A 354 5.22 -17.56 -12.08
N ILE A 355 6.13 -17.09 -12.98
CA ILE A 355 7.44 -16.56 -12.57
C ILE A 355 7.28 -15.34 -11.66
N ALA A 356 6.36 -14.43 -12.00
CA ALA A 356 6.09 -13.25 -11.18
C ALA A 356 5.63 -13.63 -9.77
N LEU A 357 4.70 -14.54 -9.64
CA LEU A 357 4.18 -14.99 -8.34
C LEU A 357 5.21 -15.79 -7.54
N LEU A 358 5.98 -16.70 -8.18
CA LEU A 358 7.05 -17.45 -7.53
C LEU A 358 8.14 -16.50 -7.00
N SER A 359 8.55 -15.53 -7.80
CA SER A 359 9.58 -14.57 -7.39
C SER A 359 9.11 -13.68 -6.24
N LEU A 360 7.83 -13.26 -6.20
CA LEU A 360 7.27 -12.54 -5.06
C LEU A 360 7.23 -13.43 -3.81
N GLN A 361 6.72 -14.66 -3.91
CA GLN A 361 6.65 -15.56 -2.76
C GLN A 361 8.05 -15.92 -2.25
N ALA A 362 9.04 -16.06 -3.12
CA ALA A 362 10.42 -16.33 -2.75
C ALA A 362 11.08 -15.21 -1.93
N THR A 363 10.58 -13.96 -2.03
CA THR A 363 11.05 -12.87 -1.17
C THR A 363 10.59 -12.99 0.29
N GLY A 364 9.70 -13.95 0.60
CA GLY A 364 9.18 -14.19 1.94
C GLY A 364 8.10 -13.22 2.40
N PHE A 365 7.72 -12.22 1.59
CA PHE A 365 6.55 -11.39 1.91
C PHE A 365 5.27 -12.20 1.71
N PRO A 366 4.37 -12.26 2.72
CA PRO A 366 3.16 -13.06 2.64
C PRO A 366 2.17 -12.45 1.65
N LEU A 367 1.64 -13.28 0.75
CA LEU A 367 0.64 -12.88 -0.24
C LEU A 367 -0.75 -13.31 0.21
N ALA A 368 -1.73 -12.43 0.05
CA ALA A 368 -3.13 -12.71 0.39
C ALA A 368 -3.82 -13.46 -0.77
N TRP A 369 -3.45 -14.72 -0.96
CA TRP A 369 -3.87 -15.56 -2.06
C TRP A 369 -5.38 -15.64 -2.27
N GLY A 370 -6.16 -15.62 -1.19
CA GLY A 370 -7.63 -15.62 -1.25
C GLY A 370 -8.26 -14.35 -1.85
N LYS A 371 -7.45 -13.31 -2.12
CA LYS A 371 -7.87 -12.07 -2.80
C LYS A 371 -7.38 -12.00 -4.25
N GLY A 372 -6.60 -12.99 -4.71
CA GLY A 372 -6.06 -13.01 -6.05
C GLY A 372 -7.16 -13.05 -7.12
N ILE A 373 -7.07 -12.17 -8.12
CA ILE A 373 -8.00 -12.10 -9.25
C ILE A 373 -7.18 -12.02 -10.54
N LEU A 374 -7.40 -12.96 -11.44
CA LEU A 374 -6.78 -13.00 -12.75
C LEU A 374 -7.83 -13.01 -13.86
N GLY A 375 -7.70 -12.15 -14.84
CA GLY A 375 -8.57 -12.14 -16.01
C GLY A 375 -8.46 -10.85 -16.83
N THR A 376 -9.35 -10.74 -17.80
CA THR A 376 -9.47 -9.55 -18.67
C THR A 376 -10.15 -8.37 -17.96
N SER A 377 -10.76 -8.60 -16.79
CA SER A 377 -11.44 -7.57 -15.99
C SER A 377 -11.11 -7.75 -14.52
N VAL A 378 -10.52 -6.71 -13.91
CA VAL A 378 -10.14 -6.69 -12.49
C VAL A 378 -10.54 -5.36 -11.85
N THR A 379 -10.65 -5.36 -10.52
CA THR A 379 -10.77 -4.12 -9.75
C THR A 379 -9.46 -3.83 -9.05
N TRP A 380 -8.86 -2.68 -9.31
CA TRP A 380 -7.62 -2.24 -8.66
C TRP A 380 -7.75 -0.82 -8.15
N ILE A 381 -7.28 -0.57 -6.94
CA ILE A 381 -7.38 0.71 -6.20
C ILE A 381 -8.74 1.42 -6.36
N GLY A 382 -9.80 0.63 -6.49
CA GLY A 382 -11.18 1.09 -6.52
C GLY A 382 -11.73 1.47 -7.90
N ALA A 383 -11.00 1.21 -9.00
CA ALA A 383 -11.48 1.30 -10.38
C ALA A 383 -11.56 -0.09 -11.00
N LYS A 384 -12.54 -0.33 -11.83
CA LYS A 384 -12.65 -1.53 -12.65
C LYS A 384 -11.89 -1.30 -13.95
N LEU A 385 -10.87 -2.12 -14.21
CA LEU A 385 -10.08 -2.14 -15.44
C LEU A 385 -10.55 -3.33 -16.28
N THR A 386 -10.86 -3.12 -17.55
CA THR A 386 -11.26 -4.19 -18.45
C THR A 386 -10.50 -4.04 -19.78
N SER A 387 -9.88 -5.13 -20.25
CA SER A 387 -9.30 -5.25 -21.57
C SER A 387 -10.28 -5.94 -22.51
N SER A 388 -10.58 -5.32 -23.63
CA SER A 388 -11.45 -5.86 -24.67
C SER A 388 -10.87 -5.59 -26.06
N SER A 389 -11.47 -6.14 -27.12
CA SER A 389 -11.07 -5.83 -28.49
C SER A 389 -11.20 -4.34 -28.83
N ALA A 390 -12.12 -3.62 -28.16
CA ALA A 390 -12.33 -2.19 -28.35
C ALA A 390 -11.26 -1.32 -27.71
N GLY A 391 -10.55 -1.82 -26.68
CA GLY A 391 -9.52 -1.04 -25.96
C GLY A 391 -9.44 -1.39 -24.49
N ILE A 392 -8.86 -0.47 -23.70
CA ILE A 392 -8.81 -0.54 -22.25
C ILE A 392 -9.93 0.34 -21.69
N GLU A 393 -10.86 -0.29 -21.00
CA GLU A 393 -11.97 0.38 -20.33
C GLU A 393 -11.65 0.61 -18.87
N VAL A 394 -11.98 1.81 -18.37
CA VAL A 394 -11.90 2.18 -16.96
C VAL A 394 -13.27 2.58 -16.48
N ALA A 395 -13.79 1.88 -15.48
CA ALA A 395 -15.09 2.18 -14.90
C ALA A 395 -14.99 2.38 -13.39
N ILE A 396 -15.85 3.26 -12.87
CA ILE A 396 -16.09 3.38 -11.44
C ILE A 396 -17.07 2.29 -11.05
N PRO A 397 -16.81 1.48 -9.99
CA PRO A 397 -17.77 0.51 -9.50
C PRO A 397 -19.13 1.16 -9.19
N GLU A 398 -20.21 0.47 -9.55
CA GLU A 398 -21.58 1.02 -9.51
C GLU A 398 -21.99 1.47 -8.10
N ASP A 399 -21.60 0.74 -7.06
CA ASP A 399 -21.84 1.09 -5.65
C ASP A 399 -21.23 2.44 -5.26
N LYS A 400 -20.01 2.72 -5.76
CA LYS A 400 -19.33 4.01 -5.54
C LYS A 400 -19.98 5.13 -6.34
N LEU A 401 -20.37 4.83 -7.57
CA LEU A 401 -21.06 5.78 -8.43
C LEU A 401 -22.41 6.21 -7.81
N GLN A 402 -23.19 5.24 -7.32
CA GLN A 402 -24.46 5.50 -6.65
C GLN A 402 -24.26 6.32 -5.36
N THR A 403 -23.24 5.97 -4.54
CA THR A 403 -22.91 6.75 -3.34
C THR A 403 -22.62 8.21 -3.66
N LEU A 404 -21.87 8.47 -4.72
CA LEU A 404 -21.57 9.85 -5.15
C LEU A 404 -22.78 10.59 -5.68
N LEU A 405 -23.64 9.92 -6.42
CA LEU A 405 -24.90 10.48 -6.89
C LEU A 405 -25.79 10.88 -5.72
N ASP A 406 -25.96 10.00 -4.74
CA ASP A 406 -26.77 10.25 -3.55
C ASP A 406 -26.22 11.43 -2.73
N GLU A 407 -24.90 11.47 -2.48
CA GLU A 407 -24.26 12.59 -1.79
C GLU A 407 -24.42 13.91 -2.57
N THR A 408 -24.25 13.88 -3.90
CA THR A 408 -24.44 15.04 -4.77
C THR A 408 -25.88 15.56 -4.66
N MET A 409 -26.87 14.67 -4.71
CA MET A 409 -28.27 15.00 -4.54
C MET A 409 -28.58 15.56 -3.16
N GLN A 410 -28.00 14.99 -2.10
CA GLN A 410 -28.13 15.47 -0.74
C GLN A 410 -27.61 16.90 -0.60
N PHE A 411 -26.40 17.19 -1.09
CA PHE A 411 -25.83 18.55 -1.04
C PHE A 411 -26.60 19.55 -1.91
N ARG A 412 -27.15 19.13 -3.04
CA ARG A 412 -28.01 19.97 -3.88
C ARG A 412 -29.32 20.41 -3.17
N ARG A 413 -29.85 19.57 -2.30
CA ARG A 413 -31.08 19.86 -1.50
C ARG A 413 -30.77 20.59 -0.22
N SER A 414 -29.54 20.59 0.25
CA SER A 414 -29.14 21.20 1.52
C SER A 414 -28.75 22.66 1.36
N VAL A 415 -29.09 23.50 2.37
CA VAL A 415 -28.62 24.90 2.48
C VAL A 415 -27.22 24.94 3.04
N VAL A 416 -26.96 24.11 4.06
CA VAL A 416 -25.67 23.98 4.75
C VAL A 416 -25.28 22.50 4.89
N ALA A 417 -24.00 22.24 4.97
CA ALA A 417 -23.45 20.90 5.20
C ALA A 417 -22.28 20.96 6.20
N SER A 418 -21.98 19.83 6.86
CA SER A 418 -20.81 19.77 7.73
C SER A 418 -19.51 19.82 6.92
N ARG A 419 -18.48 20.52 7.41
CA ARG A 419 -17.15 20.53 6.76
C ARG A 419 -16.60 19.12 6.63
N ARG A 420 -16.89 18.23 7.58
CA ARG A 420 -16.47 16.83 7.55
C ARG A 420 -17.10 16.09 6.37
N SER A 421 -18.41 16.21 6.14
CA SER A 421 -19.08 15.55 5.01
C SER A 421 -18.61 16.09 3.67
N VAL A 422 -18.47 17.43 3.53
CA VAL A 422 -17.96 18.03 2.29
C VAL A 422 -16.49 17.61 2.03
N ARG A 423 -15.64 17.53 3.06
CA ARG A 423 -14.26 17.05 2.91
C ARG A 423 -14.22 15.58 2.46
N SER A 424 -15.08 14.72 3.01
CA SER A 424 -15.22 13.33 2.58
C SER A 424 -15.64 13.24 1.12
N PHE A 425 -16.62 14.04 0.71
CA PHE A 425 -17.07 14.13 -0.68
C PHE A 425 -15.96 14.61 -1.62
N CYS A 426 -15.19 15.63 -1.24
CA CYS A 426 -14.00 16.08 -1.98
C CYS A 426 -13.00 14.94 -2.18
N GLY A 427 -12.73 14.13 -1.15
CA GLY A 427 -11.82 12.98 -1.26
C GLY A 427 -12.29 11.97 -2.31
N LYS A 428 -13.58 11.63 -2.31
CA LYS A 428 -14.19 10.72 -3.31
C LYS A 428 -14.12 11.31 -4.73
N LEU A 429 -14.42 12.60 -4.88
CA LEU A 429 -14.32 13.30 -6.17
C LEU A 429 -12.87 13.42 -6.65
N SER A 430 -11.89 13.60 -5.76
CA SER A 430 -10.47 13.65 -6.11
C SER A 430 -9.99 12.34 -6.72
N PHE A 431 -10.46 11.22 -6.17
CA PHE A 431 -10.20 9.90 -6.73
C PHE A 431 -10.72 9.79 -8.18
N ILE A 432 -11.99 10.19 -8.43
CA ILE A 432 -12.57 10.18 -9.78
C ILE A 432 -11.86 11.18 -10.70
N GLY A 433 -11.45 12.34 -10.17
CA GLY A 433 -10.67 13.34 -10.90
C GLY A 433 -9.31 12.83 -11.41
N GLY A 434 -8.81 11.74 -10.84
CA GLY A 434 -7.65 11.02 -11.35
C GLY A 434 -7.94 10.26 -12.65
N MET A 435 -9.16 9.75 -12.80
CA MET A 435 -9.62 9.01 -13.99
C MET A 435 -10.27 9.93 -15.04
N VAL A 436 -11.02 10.91 -14.59
CA VAL A 436 -11.83 11.85 -15.38
C VAL A 436 -11.35 13.28 -15.16
N PRO A 437 -10.25 13.74 -15.80
CA PRO A 437 -9.62 15.01 -15.50
C PRO A 437 -10.52 16.24 -15.64
N TYR A 438 -11.51 16.20 -16.50
CA TYR A 438 -12.43 17.33 -16.74
C TYR A 438 -13.39 17.62 -15.57
N ILE A 439 -13.45 16.78 -14.53
CA ILE A 439 -14.18 17.14 -13.30
C ILE A 439 -13.35 18.02 -12.36
N ARG A 440 -12.04 18.14 -12.56
CA ARG A 440 -11.13 18.87 -11.66
C ARG A 440 -11.51 20.33 -11.44
N PRO A 441 -11.95 21.10 -12.44
CA PRO A 441 -12.41 22.48 -12.22
C PRO A 441 -13.56 22.56 -11.23
N PHE A 442 -14.53 21.65 -11.30
CA PHE A 442 -15.68 21.60 -10.40
C PHE A 442 -15.29 21.12 -9.00
N LEU A 443 -14.37 20.16 -8.92
CA LEU A 443 -13.75 19.74 -7.66
C LEU A 443 -13.04 20.90 -6.96
N SER A 444 -12.33 21.75 -7.70
CA SER A 444 -11.67 22.94 -7.15
C SER A 444 -12.65 23.90 -6.50
N MET A 445 -13.87 24.06 -7.06
CA MET A 445 -14.92 24.87 -6.45
C MET A 445 -15.39 24.30 -5.09
N VAL A 446 -15.48 22.98 -4.96
CA VAL A 446 -15.87 22.33 -3.69
C VAL A 446 -14.75 22.50 -2.64
N TRP A 447 -13.49 22.37 -3.02
CA TRP A 447 -12.35 22.65 -2.14
C TRP A 447 -12.27 24.12 -1.72
N ALA A 448 -12.52 25.06 -2.65
CA ALA A 448 -12.56 26.49 -2.35
C ALA A 448 -13.65 26.83 -1.32
N ALA A 449 -14.82 26.18 -1.41
CA ALA A 449 -15.88 26.34 -0.41
C ALA A 449 -15.45 25.88 0.99
N LEU A 450 -14.65 24.81 1.09
CA LEU A 450 -14.06 24.36 2.36
C LEU A 450 -13.03 25.35 2.94
N ALA A 451 -12.28 26.03 2.09
CA ALA A 451 -11.27 27.01 2.49
C ALA A 451 -11.90 28.37 2.83
N SER A 452 -13.14 28.65 2.37
CA SER A 452 -13.77 29.95 2.56
C SER A 452 -14.08 30.24 4.02
N THR A 453 -13.92 31.51 4.42
CA THR A 453 -14.42 32.07 5.67
C THR A 453 -15.88 32.50 5.47
N SER A 454 -16.78 32.04 6.32
CA SER A 454 -18.17 32.45 6.29
C SER A 454 -18.64 32.84 7.70
N ARG A 455 -19.79 33.53 7.80
CA ARG A 455 -20.43 33.83 9.08
C ARG A 455 -21.05 32.60 9.76
N LEU A 456 -20.92 31.40 9.14
CA LEU A 456 -21.36 30.14 9.73
C LEU A 456 -20.38 29.66 10.80
N PRO A 457 -20.85 28.81 11.73
CA PRO A 457 -19.95 28.07 12.62
C PRO A 457 -18.84 27.38 11.83
N PRO A 458 -17.61 27.30 12.40
CA PRO A 458 -16.45 26.71 11.70
C PRO A 458 -16.65 25.29 11.20
N SER A 459 -17.61 24.55 11.77
CA SER A 459 -17.96 23.17 11.38
C SER A 459 -18.87 23.07 10.15
N LEU A 460 -19.41 24.19 9.64
CA LEU A 460 -20.40 24.22 8.56
C LEU A 460 -19.90 24.95 7.31
N VAL A 461 -20.50 24.61 6.16
CA VAL A 461 -20.28 25.24 4.85
C VAL A 461 -21.62 25.49 4.16
N HIS A 462 -21.77 26.61 3.46
CA HIS A 462 -22.94 26.87 2.62
C HIS A 462 -22.85 26.08 1.30
N CYS A 463 -23.82 25.21 1.03
CA CYS A 463 -23.86 24.42 -0.21
C CYS A 463 -24.00 25.28 -1.48
N ARG A 464 -24.58 26.48 -1.36
CA ARG A 464 -24.69 27.43 -2.48
C ARG A 464 -23.34 27.85 -3.06
N GLN A 465 -22.25 27.81 -2.27
CA GLN A 465 -20.90 28.19 -2.72
C GLN A 465 -20.34 27.28 -3.81
N PHE A 466 -20.80 26.03 -3.86
CA PHE A 466 -20.39 25.06 -4.87
C PHE A 466 -21.57 24.46 -5.64
N ARG A 467 -22.70 25.18 -5.70
CA ARG A 467 -23.91 24.73 -6.37
C ARG A 467 -23.70 24.40 -7.85
N ILE A 468 -22.97 25.26 -8.56
CA ILE A 468 -22.65 25.04 -9.98
C ILE A 468 -21.90 23.73 -10.15
N ALA A 469 -20.92 23.46 -9.27
CA ALA A 469 -20.20 22.19 -9.30
C ALA A 469 -21.12 21.00 -9.04
N LEU A 470 -22.05 21.10 -8.09
CA LEU A 470 -23.03 20.02 -7.82
C LEU A 470 -23.98 19.79 -8.99
N ASP A 471 -24.44 20.84 -9.66
CA ASP A 471 -25.36 20.72 -10.81
C ASP A 471 -24.64 20.05 -11.99
N TRP A 472 -23.41 20.42 -12.24
CA TRP A 472 -22.58 19.81 -13.28
C TRP A 472 -22.24 18.36 -12.96
N LEU A 473 -21.80 18.09 -11.73
CA LEU A 473 -21.50 16.71 -11.28
C LEU A 473 -22.74 15.83 -11.36
N HIS A 474 -23.91 16.34 -10.95
CA HIS A 474 -25.16 15.61 -11.08
C HIS A 474 -25.47 15.25 -12.53
N ALA A 475 -25.36 16.21 -13.46
CA ALA A 475 -25.60 15.98 -14.87
C ALA A 475 -24.62 14.90 -15.44
N LEU A 476 -23.35 14.97 -15.03
CA LEU A 476 -22.35 13.97 -15.41
C LEU A 476 -22.69 12.58 -14.86
N LEU A 477 -23.02 12.46 -13.58
CA LEU A 477 -23.28 11.18 -12.93
C LEU A 477 -24.59 10.53 -13.40
N VAL A 478 -25.63 11.32 -13.69
CA VAL A 478 -26.92 10.83 -14.23
C VAL A 478 -26.82 10.52 -15.72
N GLY A 479 -26.01 11.26 -16.46
CA GLY A 479 -25.85 11.12 -17.91
C GLY A 479 -25.30 9.77 -18.37
N ARG A 480 -24.92 8.89 -17.43
CA ARG A 480 -24.41 7.53 -17.69
C ARG A 480 -23.46 7.51 -18.89
N HIS A 481 -22.46 8.39 -18.84
CA HIS A 481 -21.36 8.25 -19.77
C HIS A 481 -20.76 6.88 -19.51
N GLY A 482 -20.84 6.01 -20.52
CA GLY A 482 -20.31 4.66 -20.46
C GLY A 482 -18.82 4.65 -20.03
N PRO A 483 -18.21 3.48 -19.87
CA PRO A 483 -16.83 3.38 -19.43
C PRO A 483 -15.93 4.20 -20.36
N LEU A 484 -14.91 4.85 -19.77
CA LEU A 484 -13.90 5.56 -20.56
C LEU A 484 -13.08 4.51 -21.30
N VAL A 485 -13.24 4.45 -22.61
CA VAL A 485 -12.45 3.57 -23.48
C VAL A 485 -11.23 4.36 -23.99
N ARG A 486 -10.03 3.83 -23.84
CA ARG A 486 -8.77 4.39 -24.31
C ARG A 486 -7.93 3.37 -25.07
#